data_b427f7a14207a401eace524a726d42b5
#
_entry.id   b427f7a14207a401eace524a726d42b5
#
_cell.length_a   1.000
_cell.length_b   1.000
_cell.length_c   1.000
_cell.angle_alpha   90.00
_cell.angle_beta   90.00
_cell.angle_gamma   90.00
#
_symmetry.space_group_name_H-M   'P 1'
#
loop_
_entity.id
_entity.type
_entity.pdbx_description
1 polymer ?
#
loop_
_entity_poly.entity_id
_entity_poly.type
_entity_poly.pdbx_seq_one_letter_code
_entity_poly.pdbx_strand_id
1 'polypeptide(L)'
;YGSHEAFTRAFRELFGSTPETVRDARSLNNLTLMEPMIMDSSTALTLASPRIEHHKQMKLVGLTKLFAMEQIGAIPALWDLFNRHAGHIPNSVGPTAYGVSLSFSEETGCDYMCGIEVMDFSDVPADLTARSIPAATYAKFHQPGHITLMRQTIGTIWNRWLPDSGYRADEQACLVEVYAGEFDARTGAGGFDVWMPVVK
;
A
#
# COMPACT_ATOMS: atom_id res chain seq x y z
N TYR A 1 -7.17 -22.54 -14.28
CA TYR A 1 -8.26 -23.14 -15.06
C TYR A 1 -8.10 -24.66 -15.02
N GLY A 2 -9.15 -25.40 -14.59
CA GLY A 2 -9.07 -26.86 -14.40
C GLY A 2 -9.10 -27.71 -15.70
N SER A 3 -9.36 -27.10 -16.87
CA SER A 3 -9.35 -27.78 -18.18
C SER A 3 -9.15 -26.77 -19.33
N HIS A 4 -8.70 -27.28 -20.48
CA HIS A 4 -8.56 -26.50 -21.73
C HIS A 4 -9.92 -25.88 -22.17
N GLU A 5 -11.01 -26.62 -21.97
CA GLU A 5 -12.37 -26.16 -22.32
C GLU A 5 -12.80 -24.99 -21.43
N ALA A 6 -12.52 -25.03 -20.13
CA ALA A 6 -12.82 -23.95 -19.19
C ALA A 6 -12.02 -22.69 -19.53
N PHE A 7 -10.74 -22.84 -19.90
CA PHE A 7 -9.91 -21.74 -20.36
C PHE A 7 -10.46 -21.14 -21.66
N THR A 8 -10.79 -21.96 -22.67
CA THR A 8 -11.33 -21.50 -23.95
C THR A 8 -12.65 -20.73 -23.80
N ARG A 9 -13.52 -21.19 -22.86
CA ARG A 9 -14.78 -20.51 -22.55
C ARG A 9 -14.53 -19.13 -21.92
N ALA A 10 -13.73 -19.09 -20.87
CA ALA A 10 -13.39 -17.83 -20.19
C ALA A 10 -12.69 -16.84 -21.13
N PHE A 11 -11.80 -17.33 -21.97
CA PHE A 11 -11.12 -16.49 -22.97
C PHE A 11 -12.13 -15.91 -23.99
N ARG A 12 -13.10 -16.72 -24.45
CA ARG A 12 -14.15 -16.23 -25.37
C ARG A 12 -15.07 -15.21 -24.70
N GLU A 13 -15.45 -15.43 -23.44
CA GLU A 13 -16.27 -14.48 -22.68
C GLU A 13 -15.56 -13.12 -22.52
N LEU A 14 -14.25 -13.16 -22.30
CA LEU A 14 -13.45 -11.94 -22.04
C LEU A 14 -13.09 -11.20 -23.33
N PHE A 15 -12.73 -11.91 -24.39
CA PHE A 15 -12.16 -11.33 -25.63
C PHE A 15 -13.03 -11.47 -26.86
N GLY A 16 -14.21 -12.08 -26.76
CA GLY A 16 -15.10 -12.30 -27.91
C GLY A 16 -14.58 -13.29 -28.96
N SER A 17 -13.40 -13.91 -28.73
CA SER A 17 -12.73 -14.81 -29.66
C SER A 17 -12.11 -16.02 -28.92
N THR A 18 -11.75 -17.09 -29.63
CA THR A 18 -11.07 -18.21 -29.00
C THR A 18 -9.53 -18.06 -29.06
N PRO A 19 -8.77 -18.70 -28.14
CA PRO A 19 -7.30 -18.71 -28.23
C PRO A 19 -6.76 -19.26 -29.55
N GLU A 20 -7.46 -20.23 -30.15
CA GLU A 20 -7.10 -20.82 -31.45
C GLU A 20 -7.27 -19.81 -32.58
N THR A 21 -8.43 -19.14 -32.64
CA THR A 21 -8.68 -18.09 -33.65
C THR A 21 -7.64 -16.99 -33.60
N VAL A 22 -7.23 -16.57 -32.40
CA VAL A 22 -6.19 -15.55 -32.21
C VAL A 22 -4.83 -16.05 -32.67
N ARG A 23 -4.51 -17.30 -32.37
CA ARG A 23 -3.24 -17.94 -32.77
C ARG A 23 -3.15 -18.09 -34.29
N ASP A 24 -4.23 -18.52 -34.94
CA ASP A 24 -4.31 -18.69 -36.39
C ASP A 24 -4.22 -17.34 -37.13
N ALA A 25 -4.87 -16.31 -36.59
CA ALA A 25 -4.80 -14.94 -37.13
C ALA A 25 -3.40 -14.30 -36.97
N ARG A 26 -2.54 -14.82 -36.08
CA ARG A 26 -1.25 -14.25 -35.70
C ARG A 26 -1.30 -12.73 -35.42
N SER A 27 -2.44 -12.26 -34.92
CA SER A 27 -2.72 -10.85 -34.69
C SER A 27 -3.59 -10.70 -33.46
N LEU A 28 -3.27 -9.69 -32.64
CA LEU A 28 -4.03 -9.30 -31.46
C LEU A 28 -4.99 -8.12 -31.72
N ASN A 29 -5.02 -7.61 -32.97
CA ASN A 29 -5.75 -6.39 -33.31
C ASN A 29 -7.27 -6.49 -33.12
N ASN A 30 -7.82 -7.70 -33.07
CA ASN A 30 -9.26 -7.95 -32.85
C ASN A 30 -9.60 -8.27 -31.38
N LEU A 31 -8.63 -8.24 -30.49
CA LEU A 31 -8.86 -8.42 -29.06
C LEU A 31 -8.99 -7.03 -28.42
N THR A 32 -10.03 -6.85 -27.62
CA THR A 32 -10.09 -5.73 -26.68
C THR A 32 -9.13 -6.05 -25.54
N LEU A 33 -7.83 -5.91 -25.81
CA LEU A 33 -6.82 -5.97 -24.76
C LEU A 33 -7.02 -4.71 -23.92
N MET A 34 -7.21 -4.88 -22.61
CA MET A 34 -6.91 -3.77 -21.72
C MET A 34 -5.42 -3.51 -21.92
N GLU A 35 -5.11 -2.32 -22.41
CA GLU A 35 -3.73 -1.85 -22.37
C GLU A 35 -3.24 -2.10 -20.94
N PRO A 36 -2.01 -2.63 -20.77
CA PRO A 36 -1.42 -2.65 -19.45
C PRO A 36 -1.61 -1.24 -18.93
N MET A 37 -2.09 -1.06 -17.71
CA MET A 37 -2.08 0.24 -17.05
C MET A 37 -0.62 0.68 -16.99
N ILE A 38 -0.13 1.16 -18.12
CA ILE A 38 1.06 1.99 -18.18
C ILE A 38 0.57 3.21 -17.41
N MET A 39 0.94 3.27 -16.13
CA MET A 39 0.88 4.55 -15.43
C MET A 39 1.67 5.48 -16.33
N ASP A 40 0.90 6.32 -17.05
CA ASP A 40 1.42 7.25 -18.03
C ASP A 40 2.63 7.93 -17.40
N SER A 41 3.79 7.74 -18.01
CA SER A 41 5.04 8.29 -17.50
C SER A 41 4.98 9.83 -17.42
N SER A 42 3.98 10.44 -18.08
CA SER A 42 3.68 11.87 -18.00
C SER A 42 3.01 12.27 -16.67
N THR A 43 2.44 11.33 -15.92
CA THR A 43 1.73 11.59 -14.64
C THR A 43 2.56 11.21 -13.40
N ALA A 44 3.80 10.78 -13.56
CA ALA A 44 4.63 10.46 -12.39
C ALA A 44 4.92 11.73 -11.59
N LEU A 45 4.67 11.64 -10.29
CA LEU A 45 5.00 12.69 -9.36
C LEU A 45 6.53 12.93 -9.32
N THR A 46 6.91 14.20 -9.26
CA THR A 46 8.29 14.54 -8.90
C THR A 46 8.38 14.48 -7.38
N LEU A 47 8.99 13.42 -6.87
CA LEU A 47 9.23 13.28 -5.43
C LEU A 47 10.52 14.02 -5.05
N ALA A 48 10.51 14.68 -3.89
CA ALA A 48 11.73 15.17 -3.28
C ALA A 48 12.63 13.97 -2.90
N SER A 49 13.95 14.20 -2.84
CA SER A 49 14.88 13.17 -2.39
C SER A 49 14.53 12.69 -1.00
N PRO A 50 14.47 11.37 -0.76
CA PRO A 50 14.13 10.84 0.54
C PRO A 50 15.26 11.04 1.54
N ARG A 51 14.93 11.05 2.83
CA ARG A 51 15.89 10.87 3.90
C ARG A 51 16.05 9.40 4.20
N ILE A 52 17.29 8.92 4.26
CA ILE A 52 17.59 7.53 4.63
C ILE A 52 17.87 7.52 6.12
N GLU A 53 17.00 6.87 6.87
CA GLU A 53 17.08 6.85 8.34
C GLU A 53 16.79 5.45 8.89
N HIS A 54 17.56 5.04 9.90
CA HIS A 54 17.24 3.87 10.68
C HIS A 54 16.17 4.22 11.72
N HIS A 55 15.06 3.48 11.71
CA HIS A 55 13.99 3.64 12.68
C HIS A 55 13.99 2.47 13.67
N LYS A 56 13.81 2.79 14.94
CA LYS A 56 13.69 1.79 16.02
C LYS A 56 12.38 1.02 15.85
N GLN A 57 12.29 -0.12 16.54
CA GLN A 57 11.04 -0.85 16.68
C GLN A 57 9.93 0.08 17.18
N MET A 58 8.76 0.03 16.54
CA MET A 58 7.54 0.72 16.97
C MET A 58 6.54 -0.29 17.55
N LYS A 59 5.76 0.14 18.53
CA LYS A 59 4.63 -0.60 19.05
C LYS A 59 3.37 0.11 18.64
N LEU A 60 2.55 -0.52 17.82
CA LEU A 60 1.31 0.06 17.30
C LEU A 60 0.09 -0.66 17.88
N VAL A 61 -0.94 0.12 18.19
CA VAL A 61 -2.27 -0.37 18.53
C VAL A 61 -3.28 0.22 17.56
N GLY A 62 -4.13 -0.64 16.98
CA GLY A 62 -5.08 -0.22 15.96
C GLY A 62 -5.92 -1.35 15.38
N LEU A 63 -6.47 -1.15 14.20
CA LEU A 63 -7.25 -2.14 13.46
C LEU A 63 -6.40 -2.78 12.36
N THR A 64 -6.52 -4.10 12.21
CA THR A 64 -5.83 -4.87 11.18
C THR A 64 -6.86 -5.59 10.31
N LYS A 65 -6.65 -5.59 8.98
CA LYS A 65 -7.52 -6.31 8.05
C LYS A 65 -6.72 -6.79 6.83
N LEU A 66 -6.98 -8.03 6.43
CA LEU A 66 -6.51 -8.56 5.16
C LEU A 66 -7.42 -8.08 4.02
N PHE A 67 -6.85 -7.44 3.03
CA PHE A 67 -7.51 -6.98 1.81
C PHE A 67 -7.02 -7.80 0.62
N ALA A 68 -7.91 -8.48 -0.10
CA ALA A 68 -7.57 -8.99 -1.42
C ALA A 68 -7.18 -7.83 -2.36
N MET A 69 -6.44 -8.11 -3.43
CA MET A 69 -5.93 -7.07 -4.34
C MET A 69 -7.05 -6.16 -4.88
N GLU A 70 -8.20 -6.74 -5.22
CA GLU A 70 -9.37 -6.02 -5.72
C GLU A 70 -10.04 -5.16 -4.64
N GLN A 71 -9.74 -5.42 -3.37
CA GLN A 71 -10.34 -4.77 -2.21
C GLN A 71 -9.44 -3.69 -1.58
N ILE A 72 -8.22 -3.48 -2.07
CA ILE A 72 -7.29 -2.45 -1.55
C ILE A 72 -7.94 -1.05 -1.55
N GLY A 73 -8.84 -0.77 -2.49
CA GLY A 73 -9.63 0.45 -2.52
C GLY A 73 -10.55 0.67 -1.31
N ALA A 74 -10.78 -0.37 -0.48
CA ALA A 74 -11.60 -0.28 0.74
C ALA A 74 -10.77 0.05 2.01
N ILE A 75 -9.46 0.24 1.91
CA ILE A 75 -8.61 0.68 3.04
C ILE A 75 -9.16 1.95 3.73
N PRO A 76 -9.67 2.99 3.03
CA PRO A 76 -10.26 4.14 3.69
C PRO A 76 -11.39 3.81 4.67
N ALA A 77 -12.20 2.78 4.40
CA ALA A 77 -13.26 2.36 5.31
C ALA A 77 -12.70 1.77 6.63
N LEU A 78 -11.51 1.17 6.62
CA LEU A 78 -10.83 0.74 7.85
C LEU A 78 -10.37 1.95 8.68
N TRP A 79 -9.88 3.01 8.02
CA TRP A 79 -9.52 4.28 8.66
C TRP A 79 -10.73 4.96 9.30
N ASP A 80 -11.91 4.95 8.63
CA ASP A 80 -13.15 5.50 9.21
C ASP A 80 -13.56 4.77 10.49
N LEU A 81 -13.35 3.46 10.55
CA LEU A 81 -13.59 2.68 11.76
C LEU A 81 -12.55 3.02 12.84
N PHE A 82 -11.27 3.07 12.48
CA PHE A 82 -10.19 3.36 13.40
C PHE A 82 -10.30 4.76 14.01
N ASN A 83 -10.72 5.76 13.25
CA ASN A 83 -10.87 7.14 13.72
C ASN A 83 -11.85 7.28 14.89
N ARG A 84 -12.75 6.30 15.12
CA ARG A 84 -13.63 6.28 16.30
C ARG A 84 -12.87 5.98 17.59
N HIS A 85 -11.70 5.35 17.50
CA HIS A 85 -10.81 5.02 18.62
C HIS A 85 -9.73 6.10 18.83
N ALA A 86 -9.50 6.97 17.84
CA ALA A 86 -8.49 8.00 17.91
C ALA A 86 -8.71 8.90 19.15
N GLY A 87 -7.65 9.14 19.91
CA GLY A 87 -7.70 9.89 21.15
C GLY A 87 -8.15 9.11 22.39
N HIS A 88 -8.54 7.83 22.24
CA HIS A 88 -8.98 6.96 23.35
C HIS A 88 -8.07 5.74 23.58
N ILE A 89 -6.97 5.63 22.83
CA ILE A 89 -6.02 4.53 22.98
C ILE A 89 -5.04 4.87 24.11
N PRO A 90 -4.99 4.05 25.20
CA PRO A 90 -4.08 4.29 26.31
C PRO A 90 -2.61 4.22 25.89
N ASN A 91 -1.76 4.88 26.65
CA ASN A 91 -0.30 4.88 26.49
C ASN A 91 0.18 5.37 25.11
N SER A 92 -0.64 6.12 24.36
CA SER A 92 -0.25 6.69 23.07
C SER A 92 0.94 7.65 23.21
N VAL A 93 1.92 7.54 22.31
CA VAL A 93 3.13 8.38 22.29
C VAL A 93 2.82 9.77 21.75
N GLY A 94 1.82 9.90 20.88
CA GLY A 94 1.42 11.18 20.29
C GLY A 94 0.25 11.03 19.32
N PRO A 95 -0.10 12.10 18.60
CA PRO A 95 -1.26 12.11 17.71
C PRO A 95 -0.99 11.51 16.31
N THR A 96 0.26 11.13 16.02
CA THR A 96 0.64 10.58 14.71
C THR A 96 -0.04 9.24 14.47
N ALA A 97 -0.72 9.12 13.33
CA ALA A 97 -1.32 7.88 12.89
C ALA A 97 -0.45 7.20 11.81
N TYR A 98 -0.48 5.88 11.80
CA TYR A 98 0.34 5.06 10.92
C TYR A 98 -0.54 4.08 10.14
N GLY A 99 -0.33 4.00 8.83
CA GLY A 99 -0.77 2.92 7.98
C GLY A 99 0.40 1.97 7.73
N VAL A 100 0.22 0.68 7.94
CA VAL A 100 1.31 -0.30 7.81
C VAL A 100 0.87 -1.46 6.95
N SER A 101 1.57 -1.68 5.84
CA SER A 101 1.47 -2.91 5.06
C SER A 101 2.32 -3.98 5.74
N LEU A 102 1.67 -4.82 6.58
CA LEU A 102 2.34 -5.87 7.38
C LEU A 102 2.87 -7.00 6.49
N SER A 103 2.12 -7.33 5.45
CA SER A 103 2.53 -8.24 4.39
C SER A 103 1.82 -7.87 3.09
N PHE A 104 2.45 -8.21 1.97
CA PHE A 104 1.88 -7.98 0.65
C PHE A 104 2.27 -9.11 -0.29
N SER A 105 1.30 -9.67 -0.98
CA SER A 105 1.54 -10.56 -2.12
C SER A 105 0.43 -10.44 -3.15
N GLU A 106 0.75 -10.67 -4.43
CA GLU A 106 -0.26 -10.66 -5.50
C GLU A 106 -1.32 -11.75 -5.31
N GLU A 107 -0.97 -12.86 -4.66
CA GLU A 107 -1.84 -14.01 -4.44
C GLU A 107 -2.76 -13.83 -3.23
N THR A 108 -2.24 -13.31 -2.12
CA THR A 108 -2.98 -13.22 -0.85
C THR A 108 -3.49 -11.81 -0.55
N GLY A 109 -2.99 -10.79 -1.24
CA GLY A 109 -3.35 -9.40 -1.02
C GLY A 109 -2.46 -8.70 0.00
N CYS A 110 -3.00 -7.72 0.70
CA CYS A 110 -2.32 -6.88 1.68
C CYS A 110 -2.92 -7.06 3.08
N ASP A 111 -2.12 -7.53 4.04
CA ASP A 111 -2.47 -7.41 5.46
C ASP A 111 -2.10 -5.99 5.91
N TYR A 112 -3.12 -5.18 6.17
CA TYR A 112 -2.97 -3.76 6.44
C TYR A 112 -3.44 -3.39 7.83
N MET A 113 -2.66 -2.57 8.51
CA MET A 113 -2.99 -2.01 9.82
C MET A 113 -3.06 -0.48 9.75
N CYS A 114 -4.08 0.09 10.35
CA CYS A 114 -4.10 1.50 10.75
C CYS A 114 -4.05 1.60 12.29
N GLY A 115 -3.20 2.47 12.81
CA GLY A 115 -2.98 2.54 14.25
C GLY A 115 -2.18 3.77 14.69
N ILE A 116 -1.95 3.85 15.99
CA ILE A 116 -1.07 4.83 16.61
C ILE A 116 0.02 4.15 17.42
N GLU A 117 1.13 4.87 17.64
CA GLU A 117 2.23 4.38 18.46
C GLU A 117 1.90 4.48 19.95
N VAL A 118 2.24 3.40 20.69
CA VAL A 118 2.09 3.31 22.15
C VAL A 118 3.41 3.00 22.82
N MET A 119 3.55 3.40 24.08
CA MET A 119 4.74 3.10 24.88
C MET A 119 4.85 1.60 25.16
N ASP A 120 3.72 0.96 25.45
CA ASP A 120 3.64 -0.48 25.76
C ASP A 120 2.24 -1.03 25.44
N PHE A 121 2.05 -2.33 25.62
CA PHE A 121 0.80 -3.04 25.36
C PHE A 121 0.02 -3.42 26.64
N SER A 122 0.22 -2.70 27.74
CA SER A 122 -0.42 -3.05 29.02
C SER A 122 -1.94 -2.88 29.01
N ASP A 123 -2.46 -1.91 28.26
CA ASP A 123 -3.87 -1.52 28.25
C ASP A 123 -4.44 -1.44 26.82
N VAL A 124 -4.31 -2.54 26.06
CA VAL A 124 -4.86 -2.59 24.69
C VAL A 124 -6.38 -2.82 24.74
N PRO A 125 -7.20 -1.94 24.16
CA PRO A 125 -8.64 -2.18 24.04
C PRO A 125 -8.96 -3.51 23.36
N ALA A 126 -9.98 -4.23 23.83
CA ALA A 126 -10.29 -5.59 23.40
C ALA A 126 -10.66 -5.72 21.91
N ASP A 127 -11.13 -4.64 21.30
CA ASP A 127 -11.49 -4.53 19.89
C ASP A 127 -10.35 -4.03 18.98
N LEU A 128 -9.18 -3.75 19.57
CA LEU A 128 -7.98 -3.35 18.83
C LEU A 128 -6.90 -4.44 18.86
N THR A 129 -6.02 -4.36 17.89
CA THR A 129 -4.89 -5.26 17.71
C THR A 129 -3.59 -4.56 18.08
N ALA A 130 -2.71 -5.22 18.82
CA ALA A 130 -1.35 -4.79 19.09
C ALA A 130 -0.37 -5.42 18.10
N ARG A 131 0.55 -4.63 17.56
CA ARG A 131 1.64 -5.10 16.67
C ARG A 131 2.94 -4.40 16.98
N SER A 132 4.01 -5.18 16.98
CA SER A 132 5.39 -4.66 16.97
C SER A 132 5.89 -4.58 15.52
N ILE A 133 6.23 -3.39 15.06
CA ILE A 133 6.86 -3.17 13.76
C ILE A 133 8.37 -3.20 13.98
N PRO A 134 9.11 -4.10 13.35
CA PRO A 134 10.55 -4.25 13.57
C PRO A 134 11.32 -2.97 13.25
N ALA A 135 12.49 -2.84 13.87
CA ALA A 135 13.44 -1.81 13.48
C ALA A 135 13.93 -2.06 12.05
N ALA A 136 13.98 -1.02 11.24
CA ALA A 136 14.45 -1.10 9.85
C ALA A 136 15.05 0.22 9.37
N THR A 137 15.74 0.18 8.25
CA THR A 137 16.19 1.39 7.56
C THR A 137 15.15 1.77 6.50
N TYR A 138 14.74 3.02 6.50
CA TYR A 138 13.72 3.55 5.62
C TYR A 138 14.23 4.67 4.74
N ALA A 139 13.84 4.65 3.48
CA ALA A 139 13.80 5.84 2.64
C ALA A 139 12.46 6.56 2.90
N LYS A 140 12.53 7.71 3.57
CA LYS A 140 11.38 8.49 4.01
C LYS A 140 11.07 9.59 3.00
N PHE A 141 9.93 9.48 2.33
CA PHE A 141 9.44 10.44 1.35
C PHE A 141 8.35 11.29 1.96
N HIS A 142 8.47 12.59 1.87
CA HIS A 142 7.39 13.51 2.18
C HIS A 142 6.63 13.88 0.91
N GLN A 143 5.31 13.65 0.90
CA GLN A 143 4.41 14.06 -0.17
C GLN A 143 3.50 15.17 0.34
N PRO A 144 3.70 16.41 -0.09
CA PRO A 144 2.76 17.49 0.22
C PRO A 144 1.44 17.31 -0.54
N GLY A 145 0.35 17.82 0.03
CA GLY A 145 -0.94 17.87 -0.64
C GLY A 145 -1.97 16.89 -0.11
N HIS A 146 -2.68 16.19 -1.00
CA HIS A 146 -3.86 15.41 -0.64
C HIS A 146 -3.58 13.91 -0.68
N ILE A 147 -4.26 13.14 0.20
CA ILE A 147 -4.11 11.67 0.33
C ILE A 147 -4.39 10.89 -0.97
N THR A 148 -5.17 11.45 -1.89
CA THR A 148 -5.41 10.83 -3.20
C THR A 148 -4.14 10.59 -4.01
N LEU A 149 -3.04 11.27 -3.68
CA LEU A 149 -1.72 11.09 -4.29
C LEU A 149 -0.98 9.84 -3.77
N MET A 150 -1.47 9.17 -2.71
CA MET A 150 -0.79 8.04 -2.06
C MET A 150 -0.41 6.95 -3.06
N ARG A 151 -1.36 6.47 -3.84
CA ARG A 151 -1.10 5.40 -4.83
C ARG A 151 -0.04 5.80 -5.85
N GLN A 152 -0.11 7.04 -6.35
CA GLN A 152 0.85 7.57 -7.32
C GLN A 152 2.23 7.76 -6.68
N THR A 153 2.28 8.20 -5.43
CA THR A 153 3.52 8.33 -4.64
C THR A 153 4.20 6.98 -4.48
N ILE A 154 3.48 5.97 -3.98
CA ILE A 154 4.01 4.60 -3.82
C ILE A 154 4.49 4.05 -5.16
N GLY A 155 3.67 4.18 -6.22
CA GLY A 155 4.05 3.72 -7.56
C GLY A 155 5.30 4.42 -8.09
N THR A 156 5.47 5.72 -7.83
CA THR A 156 6.69 6.46 -8.24
C THR A 156 7.92 5.98 -7.46
N ILE A 157 7.77 5.69 -6.16
CA ILE A 157 8.85 5.13 -5.34
C ILE A 157 9.32 3.78 -5.90
N TRP A 158 8.39 2.85 -6.14
CA TRP A 158 8.70 1.51 -6.63
C TRP A 158 9.26 1.48 -8.05
N ASN A 159 8.65 2.22 -8.97
CA ASN A 159 8.92 2.07 -10.41
C ASN A 159 10.00 3.03 -10.93
N ARG A 160 10.35 4.07 -10.16
CA ARG A 160 11.34 5.06 -10.58
C ARG A 160 12.46 5.23 -9.58
N TRP A 161 12.13 5.58 -8.33
CA TRP A 161 13.18 5.87 -7.37
C TRP A 161 13.99 4.62 -6.99
N LEU A 162 13.32 3.54 -6.64
CA LEU A 162 13.99 2.33 -6.13
C LEU A 162 14.98 1.72 -7.13
N PRO A 163 14.64 1.54 -8.44
CA PRO A 163 15.58 1.01 -9.42
C PRO A 163 16.87 1.82 -9.58
N ASP A 164 16.77 3.15 -9.46
CA ASP A 164 17.90 4.06 -9.67
C ASP A 164 18.62 4.44 -8.37
N SER A 165 18.11 4.02 -7.22
CA SER A 165 18.57 4.47 -5.90
C SER A 165 19.84 3.79 -5.39
N GLY A 166 20.20 2.63 -5.96
CA GLY A 166 21.24 1.76 -5.42
C GLY A 166 20.84 1.01 -4.14
N TYR A 167 19.58 1.06 -3.75
CA TYR A 167 18.96 0.28 -2.67
C TYR A 167 18.07 -0.82 -3.23
N ARG A 168 17.73 -1.79 -2.39
CA ARG A 168 16.69 -2.80 -2.64
C ARG A 168 15.62 -2.69 -1.57
N ALA A 169 14.41 -3.11 -1.88
CA ALA A 169 13.36 -3.24 -0.87
C ALA A 169 13.79 -4.25 0.19
N ASP A 170 13.53 -3.94 1.46
CA ASP A 170 13.65 -4.90 2.55
C ASP A 170 12.33 -5.67 2.68
N GLU A 171 12.31 -6.91 2.18
CA GLU A 171 11.14 -7.78 2.21
C GLU A 171 10.75 -8.26 3.62
N GLN A 172 11.63 -8.08 4.61
CA GLN A 172 11.39 -8.45 6.01
C GLN A 172 10.80 -7.31 6.82
N ALA A 173 10.73 -6.11 6.26
CA ALA A 173 10.20 -4.92 6.90
C ALA A 173 8.94 -4.41 6.21
N CYS A 174 8.13 -3.66 6.95
CA CYS A 174 6.84 -3.16 6.48
C CYS A 174 6.98 -1.80 5.80
N LEU A 175 6.25 -1.56 4.71
CA LEU A 175 6.02 -0.20 4.21
C LEU A 175 5.11 0.53 5.21
N VAL A 176 5.48 1.76 5.54
CA VAL A 176 4.77 2.58 6.54
C VAL A 176 4.32 3.89 5.91
N GLU A 177 3.06 4.20 6.09
CA GLU A 177 2.44 5.49 5.80
C GLU A 177 2.36 6.29 7.11
N VAL A 178 2.71 7.56 7.09
CA VAL A 178 2.73 8.40 8.31
C VAL A 178 1.88 9.64 8.11
N TYR A 179 0.94 9.80 9.01
CA TYR A 179 -0.04 10.90 9.02
C TYR A 179 0.18 11.74 10.28
N ALA A 180 0.94 12.81 10.14
CA ALA A 180 1.37 13.66 11.24
C ALA A 180 1.28 15.15 10.87
N GLY A 181 1.51 16.01 11.84
CA GLY A 181 1.60 17.46 11.63
C GLY A 181 0.30 18.07 11.13
N GLU A 182 0.30 18.54 9.88
CA GLU A 182 -0.83 19.25 9.28
C GLU A 182 -1.85 18.32 8.58
N PHE A 183 -1.66 17.01 8.63
CA PHE A 183 -2.61 16.07 8.00
C PHE A 183 -3.98 16.14 8.67
N ASP A 184 -5.01 16.48 7.90
CA ASP A 184 -6.41 16.46 8.34
C ASP A 184 -7.10 15.19 7.83
N ALA A 185 -7.36 14.23 8.72
CA ALA A 185 -8.00 12.95 8.40
C ALA A 185 -9.42 13.12 7.84
N ARG A 186 -10.10 14.24 8.10
CA ARG A 186 -11.46 14.51 7.61
C ARG A 186 -11.48 14.97 6.16
N THR A 187 -10.48 15.73 5.75
CA THR A 187 -10.37 16.28 4.39
C THR A 187 -9.36 15.53 3.52
N GLY A 188 -8.41 14.80 4.13
CA GLY A 188 -7.30 14.14 3.43
C GLY A 188 -6.20 15.10 2.97
N ALA A 189 -6.24 16.36 3.40
CA ALA A 189 -5.25 17.38 3.06
C ALA A 189 -4.14 17.48 4.12
N GLY A 190 -3.04 18.20 3.81
CA GLY A 190 -1.95 18.49 4.74
C GLY A 190 -0.69 17.65 4.51
N GLY A 191 -0.68 16.78 3.50
CA GLY A 191 0.48 15.95 3.18
C GLY A 191 0.61 14.70 4.06
N PHE A 192 1.52 13.81 3.67
CA PHE A 192 1.79 12.54 4.36
C PHE A 192 3.22 12.09 4.04
N ASP A 193 3.75 11.18 4.85
CA ASP A 193 5.02 10.53 4.53
C ASP A 193 4.81 9.07 4.13
N VAL A 194 5.67 8.60 3.22
CA VAL A 194 5.81 7.18 2.88
C VAL A 194 7.21 6.73 3.26
N TRP A 195 7.30 5.73 4.12
CA TRP A 195 8.56 5.13 4.53
C TRP A 195 8.73 3.79 3.82
N MET A 196 9.57 3.78 2.81
CA MET A 196 9.93 2.58 2.05
C MET A 196 11.07 1.86 2.77
N PRO A 197 10.87 0.61 3.24
CA PRO A 197 11.94 -0.14 3.88
C PRO A 197 13.00 -0.53 2.84
N VAL A 198 14.29 -0.30 3.15
CA VAL A 198 15.39 -0.50 2.21
C VAL A 198 16.61 -1.13 2.84
N VAL A 199 17.31 -1.92 2.03
CA VAL A 199 18.64 -2.46 2.30
C VAL A 199 19.60 -2.10 1.16
N LYS A 200 20.91 -2.04 1.45
CA LYS A 200 21.94 -1.83 0.42
C LYS A 200 22.25 -3.10 -0.34
#